data_4fb0b0d07a07d0fa572f3c51dfa2ecb5
#
_entry.id   4fb0b0d07a07d0fa572f3c51dfa2ecb5
#
_cell.length_a   1.000
_cell.length_b   1.000
_cell.length_c   1.000
_cell.angle_alpha   90.00
_cell.angle_beta   90.00
_cell.angle_gamma   90.00
#
_symmetry.space_group_name_H-M   'P 1'
#
loop_
_entity.id
_entity.type
_entity.pdbx_description
1 polymer ?
#
loop_
_entity_poly.entity_id
_entity_poly.type
_entity_poly.pdbx_seq_one_letter_code
_entity_poly.pdbx_strand_id
1 'polypeptide(L)'
;FLGTGTTVEQMASLLPAFRLRIVTNSLSVFNLLEAREDCDLCLVGGMYRRRTAAFVGPTAEDTLRALGIDAAFIGANGILDGDVSTSNMDEGRIQQLAFSKADSRYLIADSSKIGKRDFYTFCRLDNLDAVVCEPSISAEDRAAIEEHNQVIC
;
A
#
# COMPACT_ATOMS: atom_id res chain seq x y z
N PHE A 1 6.25 -5.14 3.17
CA PHE A 1 5.83 -4.90 1.79
C PHE A 1 5.46 -3.45 1.58
N LEU A 2 5.98 -2.83 0.52
CA LEU A 2 5.61 -1.49 0.09
C LEU A 2 4.87 -1.59 -1.25
N GLY A 3 3.63 -1.14 -1.27
CA GLY A 3 2.79 -1.14 -2.48
C GLY A 3 3.15 0.00 -3.45
N THR A 4 2.24 0.25 -4.38
CA THR A 4 2.34 1.35 -5.35
C THR A 4 1.64 2.61 -4.84
N GLY A 5 1.98 3.75 -5.42
CA GLY A 5 1.33 5.03 -5.18
C GLY A 5 2.25 6.08 -4.58
N THR A 6 1.96 7.33 -4.92
CA THR A 6 2.80 8.48 -4.57
C THR A 6 2.99 8.66 -3.05
N THR A 7 1.96 8.36 -2.26
CA THR A 7 2.04 8.45 -0.80
C THR A 7 2.97 7.37 -0.23
N VAL A 8 2.95 6.15 -0.78
CA VAL A 8 3.89 5.09 -0.40
C VAL A 8 5.32 5.44 -0.85
N GLU A 9 5.50 6.05 -2.02
CA GLU A 9 6.79 6.55 -2.49
C GLU A 9 7.37 7.61 -1.54
N GLN A 10 6.53 8.55 -1.07
CA GLN A 10 6.94 9.54 -0.09
C GLN A 10 7.37 8.89 1.23
N MET A 11 6.58 7.94 1.75
CA MET A 11 6.96 7.17 2.94
C MET A 11 8.27 6.43 2.73
N ALA A 12 8.47 5.77 1.58
CA ALA A 12 9.69 5.05 1.26
C ALA A 12 10.94 5.96 1.29
N SER A 13 10.81 7.21 0.83
CA SER A 13 11.91 8.19 0.86
C SER A 13 12.30 8.64 2.27
N LEU A 14 11.42 8.45 3.25
CA LEU A 14 11.61 8.84 4.65
C LEU A 14 12.00 7.67 5.56
N LEU A 15 12.18 6.48 5.00
CA LEU A 15 12.57 5.32 5.80
C LEU A 15 13.88 5.57 6.54
N PRO A 16 13.94 5.30 7.85
CA PRO A 16 15.14 5.50 8.65
C PRO A 16 16.27 4.56 8.22
N ALA A 17 17.51 4.93 8.54
CA ALA A 17 18.69 4.14 8.23
C ALA A 17 18.86 2.98 9.23
N PHE A 18 18.18 1.87 8.99
CA PHE A 18 18.40 0.60 9.67
C PHE A 18 18.14 -0.57 8.71
N ARG A 19 18.70 -1.73 9.03
CA ARG A 19 18.64 -2.87 8.12
C ARG A 19 17.19 -3.37 7.96
N LEU A 20 16.69 -3.29 6.72
CA LEU A 20 15.36 -3.74 6.31
C LEU A 20 15.44 -4.73 5.18
N ARG A 21 14.51 -5.68 5.15
CA ARG A 21 14.17 -6.41 3.94
C ARG A 21 12.87 -5.85 3.40
N ILE A 22 12.92 -5.29 2.20
CA ILE A 22 11.80 -4.63 1.55
C ILE A 22 11.38 -5.43 0.33
N VAL A 23 10.11 -5.80 0.30
CA VAL A 23 9.44 -6.39 -0.86
C VAL A 23 8.54 -5.32 -1.47
N THR A 24 8.63 -5.11 -2.77
CA THR A 24 7.75 -4.17 -3.48
C THR A 24 7.39 -4.68 -4.87
N ASN A 25 6.19 -4.32 -5.34
CA ASN A 25 5.80 -4.47 -6.74
C ASN A 25 5.85 -3.15 -7.51
N SER A 26 6.35 -2.08 -6.89
CA SER A 26 6.50 -0.75 -7.48
C SER A 26 7.91 -0.53 -8.01
N LEU A 27 8.03 -0.24 -9.30
CA LEU A 27 9.30 0.16 -9.90
C LEU A 27 9.78 1.51 -9.32
N SER A 28 8.85 2.43 -9.03
CA SER A 28 9.19 3.73 -8.43
C SER A 28 9.80 3.57 -7.05
N VAL A 29 9.19 2.75 -6.17
CA VAL A 29 9.73 2.45 -4.84
C VAL A 29 11.08 1.74 -4.95
N PHE A 30 11.23 0.79 -5.88
CA PHE A 30 12.50 0.12 -6.12
C PHE A 30 13.60 1.12 -6.46
N ASN A 31 13.37 2.00 -7.44
CA ASN A 31 14.35 3.00 -7.86
C ASN A 31 14.72 4.01 -6.76
N LEU A 32 13.78 4.31 -5.84
CA LEU A 32 14.06 5.17 -4.69
C LEU A 32 15.02 4.51 -3.68
N LEU A 33 14.98 3.19 -3.57
CA LEU A 33 15.68 2.45 -2.53
C LEU A 33 16.88 1.67 -3.03
N GLU A 34 17.08 1.51 -4.35
CA GLU A 34 18.12 0.65 -4.95
C GLU A 34 19.56 1.02 -4.55
N ALA A 35 19.81 2.30 -4.27
CA ALA A 35 21.12 2.78 -3.84
C ALA A 35 21.38 2.63 -2.32
N ARG A 36 20.42 2.15 -1.55
CA ARG A 36 20.54 1.98 -0.09
C ARG A 36 21.19 0.65 0.25
N GLU A 37 22.38 0.69 0.83
CA GLU A 37 23.14 -0.50 1.26
C GLU A 37 22.54 -1.20 2.49
N ASP A 38 21.69 -0.50 3.26
CA ASP A 38 21.01 -1.02 4.45
C ASP A 38 19.67 -1.72 4.13
N CYS A 39 19.29 -1.82 2.83
CA CYS A 39 18.06 -2.49 2.40
C CYS A 39 18.36 -3.74 1.57
N ASP A 40 17.88 -4.90 2.03
CA ASP A 40 17.73 -6.09 1.19
C ASP A 40 16.45 -5.90 0.35
N LEU A 41 16.59 -5.55 -0.94
CA LEU A 41 15.48 -5.14 -1.78
C LEU A 41 15.03 -6.25 -2.73
N CYS A 42 13.76 -6.63 -2.65
CA CYS A 42 13.12 -7.61 -3.53
C CYS A 42 12.03 -6.95 -4.38
N LEU A 43 12.25 -6.83 -5.68
CA LEU A 43 11.22 -6.40 -6.62
C LEU A 43 10.41 -7.62 -7.08
N VAL A 44 9.12 -7.62 -6.77
CA VAL A 44 8.18 -8.63 -7.27
C VAL A 44 7.97 -8.39 -8.76
N GLY A 45 8.44 -9.31 -9.58
CA GLY A 45 8.31 -9.24 -11.04
C GLY A 45 6.89 -9.57 -11.52
N GLY A 46 6.69 -9.54 -12.84
CA GLY A 46 5.41 -9.83 -13.47
C GLY A 46 5.16 -8.98 -14.70
N MET A 47 3.90 -8.75 -15.06
CA MET A 47 3.53 -7.85 -16.14
C MET A 47 3.65 -6.39 -15.67
N TYR A 48 4.40 -5.59 -16.41
CA TYR A 48 4.60 -4.18 -16.10
C TYR A 48 3.44 -3.31 -16.56
N ARG A 49 2.79 -2.66 -15.62
CA ARG A 49 1.73 -1.67 -15.85
C ARG A 49 2.32 -0.27 -15.86
N ARG A 50 2.46 0.34 -17.04
CA ARG A 50 3.12 1.65 -17.24
C ARG A 50 2.47 2.78 -16.46
N ARG A 51 1.12 2.77 -16.34
CA ARG A 51 0.34 3.87 -15.72
C ARG A 51 0.71 4.10 -14.25
N THR A 52 1.03 3.04 -13.54
CA THR A 52 1.27 3.05 -12.10
C THR A 52 2.68 2.56 -11.73
N ALA A 53 3.51 2.30 -12.74
CA ALA A 53 4.84 1.70 -12.60
C ALA A 53 4.83 0.43 -11.73
N ALA A 54 3.75 -0.36 -11.83
CA ALA A 54 3.50 -1.55 -11.01
C ALA A 54 3.77 -2.84 -11.78
N PHE A 55 4.28 -3.85 -11.08
CA PHE A 55 4.28 -5.24 -11.54
C PHE A 55 3.07 -5.97 -10.98
N VAL A 56 2.32 -6.65 -11.86
CA VAL A 56 1.04 -7.30 -11.54
C VAL A 56 0.90 -8.65 -12.27
N GLY A 57 -0.20 -9.32 -12.00
CA GLY A 57 -0.58 -10.56 -12.67
C GLY A 57 -0.07 -11.82 -11.98
N PRO A 58 -0.36 -13.01 -12.57
CA PRO A 58 -0.13 -14.30 -11.90
C PRO A 58 1.30 -14.54 -11.41
N THR A 59 2.30 -14.15 -12.20
CA THR A 59 3.72 -14.29 -11.81
C THR A 59 4.05 -13.47 -10.57
N ALA A 60 3.53 -12.24 -10.48
CA ALA A 60 3.70 -11.37 -9.31
C ALA A 60 3.00 -11.98 -8.09
N GLU A 61 1.77 -12.45 -8.27
CA GLU A 61 0.99 -13.11 -7.21
C GLU A 61 1.69 -14.37 -6.68
N ASP A 62 2.18 -15.25 -7.57
CA ASP A 62 2.85 -16.50 -7.17
C ASP A 62 4.14 -16.21 -6.40
N THR A 63 4.92 -15.20 -6.83
CA THR A 63 6.11 -14.76 -6.08
C THR A 63 5.72 -14.28 -4.68
N LEU A 64 4.71 -13.41 -4.58
CA LEU A 64 4.28 -12.84 -3.31
C LEU A 64 3.70 -13.90 -2.35
N ARG A 65 2.99 -14.92 -2.88
CA ARG A 65 2.48 -16.04 -2.07
C ARG A 65 3.57 -16.81 -1.33
N ALA A 66 4.77 -16.88 -1.90
CA ALA A 66 5.90 -17.62 -1.31
C ALA A 66 6.64 -16.84 -0.21
N LEU A 67 6.35 -15.55 -0.04
CA LEU A 67 7.06 -14.67 0.89
C LEU A 67 6.33 -14.54 2.23
N GLY A 68 7.10 -14.38 3.31
CA GLY A 68 6.59 -13.90 4.60
C GLY A 68 6.66 -12.38 4.64
N ILE A 69 5.66 -11.74 5.23
CA ILE A 69 5.54 -10.27 5.32
C ILE A 69 5.17 -9.89 6.75
N ASP A 70 6.08 -9.21 7.45
CA ASP A 70 5.80 -8.73 8.81
C ASP A 70 4.82 -7.54 8.79
N ALA A 71 5.01 -6.60 7.84
CA ALA A 71 4.14 -5.45 7.68
C ALA A 71 3.93 -5.08 6.21
N ALA A 72 2.70 -4.73 5.84
CA ALA A 72 2.37 -4.24 4.52
C ALA A 72 1.84 -2.80 4.60
N PHE A 73 2.41 -1.92 3.75
CA PHE A 73 2.04 -0.52 3.59
C PHE A 73 1.52 -0.32 2.18
N ILE A 74 0.25 -0.01 2.04
CA ILE A 74 -0.43 0.00 0.74
C ILE A 74 -1.25 1.29 0.60
N GLY A 75 -1.18 1.90 -0.58
CA GLY A 75 -1.97 3.06 -0.93
C GLY A 75 -3.38 2.70 -1.43
N ALA A 76 -4.24 3.72 -1.54
CA ALA A 76 -5.58 3.60 -2.12
C ALA A 76 -5.88 4.71 -3.12
N ASN A 77 -6.85 4.46 -4.00
CA ASN A 77 -7.42 5.49 -4.86
C ASN A 77 -8.70 6.10 -4.27
N GLY A 78 -9.41 5.35 -3.43
CA GLY A 78 -10.62 5.82 -2.77
C GLY A 78 -10.94 5.05 -1.50
N ILE A 79 -11.56 5.75 -0.54
CA ILE A 79 -12.07 5.22 0.73
C ILE A 79 -13.50 5.76 0.88
N LEU A 80 -14.48 4.88 0.94
CA LEU A 80 -15.89 5.25 1.11
C LEU A 80 -16.63 4.17 1.91
N ASP A 81 -17.33 4.56 2.96
CA ASP A 81 -18.16 3.68 3.81
C ASP A 81 -17.38 2.43 4.31
N GLY A 82 -16.11 2.62 4.65
CA GLY A 82 -15.21 1.54 5.08
C GLY A 82 -14.62 0.69 3.95
N ASP A 83 -15.07 0.85 2.71
CA ASP A 83 -14.50 0.19 1.52
C ASP A 83 -13.25 0.93 1.03
N VAL A 84 -12.20 0.17 0.74
CA VAL A 84 -10.94 0.69 0.16
C VAL A 84 -10.81 0.21 -1.27
N SER A 85 -10.64 1.14 -2.21
CA SER A 85 -10.70 0.86 -3.64
C SER A 85 -9.49 1.35 -4.43
N THR A 86 -9.29 0.69 -5.58
CA THR A 86 -8.24 0.99 -6.56
C THR A 86 -8.81 0.98 -7.98
N SER A 87 -8.07 1.56 -8.93
CA SER A 87 -8.51 1.71 -10.32
C SER A 87 -8.35 0.46 -11.18
N ASN A 88 -7.71 -0.60 -10.67
CA ASN A 88 -7.37 -1.78 -11.47
C ASN A 88 -7.44 -3.07 -10.66
N MET A 89 -8.06 -4.11 -11.22
CA MET A 89 -8.24 -5.40 -10.55
C MET A 89 -6.93 -6.12 -10.28
N ASP A 90 -5.97 -6.08 -11.20
CA ASP A 90 -4.71 -6.81 -11.04
C ASP A 90 -3.86 -6.16 -9.95
N GLU A 91 -3.88 -4.82 -9.84
CA GLU A 91 -3.28 -4.11 -8.70
C GLU A 91 -4.00 -4.47 -7.40
N GLY A 92 -5.34 -4.44 -7.40
CA GLY A 92 -6.14 -4.81 -6.24
C GLY A 92 -5.87 -6.24 -5.75
N ARG A 93 -5.64 -7.19 -6.65
CA ARG A 93 -5.27 -8.58 -6.29
C ARG A 93 -3.92 -8.65 -5.58
N ILE A 94 -2.91 -7.91 -6.04
CA ILE A 94 -1.61 -7.81 -5.36
C ILE A 94 -1.78 -7.19 -3.99
N GLN A 95 -2.58 -6.11 -3.86
CA GLN A 95 -2.86 -5.43 -2.60
C GLN A 95 -3.57 -6.37 -1.60
N GLN A 96 -4.62 -7.08 -2.04
CA GLN A 96 -5.32 -8.09 -1.24
C GLN A 96 -4.36 -9.18 -0.76
N LEU A 97 -3.54 -9.71 -1.66
CA LEU A 97 -2.61 -10.77 -1.35
C LEU A 97 -1.54 -10.30 -0.35
N ALA A 98 -0.97 -9.10 -0.53
CA ALA A 98 0.00 -8.55 0.40
C ALA A 98 -0.59 -8.38 1.81
N PHE A 99 -1.81 -7.85 1.92
CA PHE A 99 -2.51 -7.75 3.20
C PHE A 99 -2.83 -9.13 3.81
N SER A 100 -3.21 -10.11 3.00
CA SER A 100 -3.48 -11.46 3.50
C SER A 100 -2.26 -12.20 4.04
N LYS A 101 -1.06 -11.78 3.62
CA LYS A 101 0.22 -12.38 4.02
C LYS A 101 0.89 -11.62 5.16
N ALA A 102 0.48 -10.37 5.41
CA ALA A 102 1.11 -9.51 6.40
C ALA A 102 0.57 -9.76 7.81
N ASP A 103 1.48 -9.74 8.79
CA ASP A 103 1.13 -9.75 10.20
C ASP A 103 0.51 -8.41 10.62
N SER A 104 1.00 -7.29 10.05
CA SER A 104 0.46 -5.94 10.27
C SER A 104 0.12 -5.25 8.95
N ARG A 105 -1.02 -4.56 8.89
CA ARG A 105 -1.65 -4.02 7.67
C ARG A 105 -1.92 -2.53 7.83
N TYR A 106 -1.23 -1.72 7.06
CA TYR A 106 -1.36 -0.27 7.11
C TYR A 106 -1.80 0.29 5.75
N LEU A 107 -2.91 1.02 5.75
CA LEU A 107 -3.30 1.83 4.60
C LEU A 107 -2.62 3.18 4.71
N ILE A 108 -1.96 3.62 3.63
CA ILE A 108 -1.32 4.93 3.57
C ILE A 108 -2.11 5.77 2.57
N ALA A 109 -2.83 6.77 3.06
CA ALA A 109 -3.71 7.59 2.21
C ALA A 109 -3.73 9.04 2.67
N ASP A 110 -3.77 9.96 1.72
CA ASP A 110 -4.06 11.37 1.99
C ASP A 110 -5.58 11.62 1.95
N SER A 111 -6.01 12.73 2.55
CA SER A 111 -7.43 13.13 2.65
C SER A 111 -8.14 13.20 1.30
N SER A 112 -7.40 13.43 0.20
CA SER A 112 -8.00 13.46 -1.14
C SER A 112 -8.64 12.15 -1.58
N LYS A 113 -8.40 11.06 -0.87
CA LYS A 113 -8.96 9.72 -1.14
C LYS A 113 -10.24 9.44 -0.37
N ILE A 114 -10.51 10.19 0.70
CA ILE A 114 -11.65 9.99 1.57
C ILE A 114 -12.93 10.51 0.90
N GLY A 115 -14.04 9.83 1.14
CA GLY A 115 -15.32 10.12 0.48
C GLY A 115 -15.37 9.75 -1.01
N LYS A 116 -14.41 8.99 -1.51
CA LYS A 116 -14.33 8.57 -2.92
C LYS A 116 -14.33 7.06 -3.07
N ARG A 117 -14.93 6.61 -4.16
CA ARG A 117 -14.86 5.20 -4.60
C ARG A 117 -14.19 5.12 -5.97
N ASP A 118 -13.35 4.11 -6.16
CA ASP A 118 -12.78 3.75 -7.45
C ASP A 118 -13.31 2.37 -7.88
N PHE A 119 -12.85 1.88 -9.02
CA PHE A 119 -13.42 0.77 -9.78
C PHE A 119 -13.47 -0.57 -9.02
N TYR A 120 -12.43 -0.89 -8.23
CA TYR A 120 -12.30 -2.21 -7.58
C TYR A 120 -12.03 -2.06 -6.09
N THR A 121 -12.96 -2.54 -5.25
CA THR A 121 -12.78 -2.65 -3.81
C THR A 121 -11.88 -3.84 -3.49
N PHE A 122 -10.75 -3.60 -2.83
CA PHE A 122 -9.77 -4.66 -2.52
C PHE A 122 -9.69 -5.01 -1.04
N CYS A 123 -10.14 -4.16 -0.15
CA CYS A 123 -10.27 -4.49 1.28
C CYS A 123 -11.29 -3.59 1.97
N ARG A 124 -11.53 -3.87 3.26
CA ARG A 124 -12.26 -2.99 4.17
C ARG A 124 -11.32 -2.45 5.23
N LEU A 125 -11.60 -1.23 5.70
CA LEU A 125 -10.86 -0.61 6.80
C LEU A 125 -10.86 -1.48 8.06
N ASP A 126 -12.00 -2.10 8.37
CA ASP A 126 -12.15 -2.98 9.55
C ASP A 126 -11.15 -4.16 9.60
N ASN A 127 -10.55 -4.51 8.46
CA ASN A 127 -9.59 -5.62 8.34
C ASN A 127 -8.12 -5.18 8.45
N LEU A 128 -7.88 -3.89 8.71
CA LEU A 128 -6.56 -3.29 8.81
C LEU A 128 -6.18 -3.01 10.26
N ASP A 129 -4.91 -2.78 10.52
CA ASP A 129 -4.43 -2.39 11.85
C ASP A 129 -4.51 -0.88 12.06
N ALA A 130 -4.25 -0.09 11.01
CA ALA A 130 -4.44 1.36 11.04
C ALA A 130 -4.47 1.99 9.64
N VAL A 131 -5.00 3.22 9.59
CA VAL A 131 -4.86 4.12 8.44
C VAL A 131 -3.88 5.24 8.82
N VAL A 132 -2.86 5.43 7.99
CA VAL A 132 -1.87 6.50 8.16
C VAL A 132 -2.22 7.64 7.22
N CYS A 133 -2.45 8.82 7.78
CA CYS A 133 -2.80 10.04 7.05
C CYS A 133 -1.86 11.18 7.41
N GLU A 134 -1.92 12.27 6.63
CA GLU A 134 -1.24 13.51 6.96
C GLU A 134 -1.80 14.16 8.24
N PRO A 135 -0.98 14.85 9.04
CA PRO A 135 -1.43 15.52 10.26
C PRO A 135 -2.50 16.61 10.03
N SER A 136 -2.62 17.11 8.80
CA SER A 136 -3.58 18.15 8.41
C SER A 136 -4.96 17.60 8.01
N ILE A 137 -5.21 16.29 8.17
CA ILE A 137 -6.51 15.67 7.88
C ILE A 137 -7.63 16.42 8.62
N SER A 138 -8.75 16.69 7.95
CA SER A 138 -9.90 17.36 8.57
C SER A 138 -10.53 16.51 9.66
N ALA A 139 -11.21 17.14 10.63
CA ALA A 139 -11.91 16.40 11.68
C ALA A 139 -13.05 15.53 11.12
N GLU A 140 -13.68 15.96 10.02
CA GLU A 140 -14.74 15.21 9.32
C GLU A 140 -14.17 13.96 8.66
N ASP A 141 -13.08 14.10 7.88
CA ASP A 141 -12.43 12.97 7.22
C ASP A 141 -11.86 11.96 8.22
N ARG A 142 -11.25 12.47 9.31
CA ARG A 142 -10.77 11.62 10.41
C ARG A 142 -11.92 10.83 11.01
N ALA A 143 -13.05 11.47 11.35
CA ALA A 143 -14.20 10.80 11.92
C ALA A 143 -14.76 9.71 10.99
N ALA A 144 -14.82 9.98 9.68
CA ALA A 144 -15.29 8.99 8.70
C ALA A 144 -14.41 7.71 8.65
N ILE A 145 -13.10 7.85 8.87
CA ILE A 145 -12.21 6.68 9.01
C ILE A 145 -12.40 6.03 10.38
N GLU A 146 -12.48 6.82 11.45
CA GLU A 146 -12.56 6.34 12.85
C GLU A 146 -13.85 5.59 13.16
N GLU A 147 -14.89 5.70 12.31
CA GLU A 147 -16.05 4.79 12.36
C GLU A 147 -15.68 3.32 12.07
N HIS A 148 -14.55 3.06 11.42
CA HIS A 148 -14.13 1.74 10.96
C HIS A 148 -12.76 1.32 11.49
N ASN A 149 -11.81 2.25 11.69
CA ASN A 149 -10.45 1.95 12.11
C ASN A 149 -9.75 3.18 12.69
N GLN A 150 -8.65 2.96 13.43
CA GLN A 150 -7.85 4.05 13.99
C GLN A 150 -7.05 4.82 12.91
N VAL A 151 -6.87 6.11 13.14
CA VAL A 151 -6.04 6.99 12.30
C VAL A 151 -4.74 7.34 13.03
N ILE A 152 -3.62 7.15 12.35
CA ILE A 152 -2.27 7.56 12.76
C ILE A 152 -1.86 8.75 11.87
N CYS A 153 -1.31 9.82 12.49
CA CYS A 153 -0.80 11.01 11.80
C CYS A 153 0.66 11.26 12.16
#